data_a214176c45bc485ee7f39ade128e68dc
#
_entry.id   a214176c45bc485ee7f39ade128e68dc
#
_cell.length_a   1.000
_cell.length_b   1.000
_cell.length_c   1.000
_cell.angle_alpha   90.00
_cell.angle_beta   90.00
_cell.angle_gamma   90.00
#
_symmetry.space_group_name_H-M   'P 1'
#
loop_
_entity.id
_entity.type
_entity.pdbx_description
1 polymer ?
#
loop_
_entity_poly.entity_id
_entity_poly.type
_entity_poly.pdbx_seq_one_letter_code
_entity_poly.pdbx_strand_id
1 'polypeptide(L)'
;MLDIRPLTPELQKTAIDELNERPERIEKDIAALRLWISQQPHLKARTTDQFLVNFLRGCKYSLEKTKXIRTKYPEYFIGHNVDVDKLLTLFRLGTAVYLPRPLNDNGPRIGIIRMGVYDPDIYNFKEINRAGGLMQQIVLNEDDDAIINGVIHILDLTDVRMAHMTQMTPSFAKKMTVFQEEALPTRTKATHFINTPAGFEKVFNMFKPMMSKKQQGRLHVHGNNFETLYKQIPQKYLPIEYGGENGSLTELIKEWEERILAYRNYWVEEENYGTDESLRPGKPVDFEGLFGMEGSFRQLNVD
;
A
#
# COMPACT_ATOMS: atom_id res chain seq x y z
N MET A 1 25.67 -3.45 17.21
CA MET A 1 25.39 -4.31 16.02
C MET A 1 23.97 -4.03 15.59
N LEU A 2 23.71 -3.82 14.28
CA LEU A 2 22.36 -3.55 13.76
C LEU A 2 21.51 -4.81 13.82
N ASP A 3 20.24 -4.65 14.24
CA ASP A 3 19.25 -5.71 14.27
C ASP A 3 18.39 -5.63 12.99
N ILE A 4 18.99 -6.03 11.85
CA ILE A 4 18.31 -6.06 10.55
C ILE A 4 18.49 -7.45 9.93
N ARG A 5 17.44 -7.90 9.23
CA ARG A 5 17.49 -9.19 8.54
C ARG A 5 18.52 -9.16 7.42
N PRO A 6 19.35 -10.21 7.31
CA PRO A 6 20.25 -10.32 6.16
C PRO A 6 19.43 -10.56 4.88
N LEU A 7 19.81 -9.87 3.80
CA LEU A 7 19.19 -10.06 2.50
C LEU A 7 19.82 -11.25 1.77
N THR A 8 19.06 -11.85 0.85
CA THR A 8 19.68 -12.79 -0.11
C THR A 8 20.65 -12.01 -1.00
N PRO A 9 21.64 -12.70 -1.61
CA PRO A 9 22.56 -12.01 -2.53
C PRO A 9 21.86 -11.23 -3.65
N GLU A 10 20.76 -11.76 -4.18
CA GLU A 10 19.98 -11.13 -5.24
C GLU A 10 19.29 -9.86 -4.75
N LEU A 11 18.64 -9.92 -3.59
CA LEU A 11 17.99 -8.75 -2.99
C LEU A 11 19.03 -7.69 -2.61
N GLN A 12 20.18 -8.11 -2.07
CA GLN A 12 21.24 -7.17 -1.73
C GLN A 12 21.77 -6.45 -2.97
N LYS A 13 21.96 -7.21 -4.07
CA LYS A 13 22.37 -6.61 -5.33
C LYS A 13 21.35 -5.57 -5.82
N THR A 14 20.05 -5.92 -5.79
CA THR A 14 18.98 -4.99 -6.19
C THR A 14 18.96 -3.74 -5.28
N ALA A 15 19.12 -3.92 -3.97
CA ALA A 15 19.16 -2.81 -3.03
C ALA A 15 20.30 -1.82 -3.36
N ILE A 16 21.46 -2.35 -3.71
CA ILE A 16 22.62 -1.52 -4.11
C ILE A 16 22.35 -0.83 -5.45
N ASP A 17 21.95 -1.60 -6.46
CA ASP A 17 21.86 -1.11 -7.86
C ASP A 17 20.66 -0.17 -8.07
N GLU A 18 19.50 -0.45 -7.44
CA GLU A 18 18.26 0.29 -7.70
C GLU A 18 17.84 1.24 -6.59
N LEU A 19 18.26 0.99 -5.35
CA LEU A 19 17.81 1.75 -4.21
C LEU A 19 18.89 2.63 -3.59
N ASN A 20 20.11 2.62 -4.16
CA ASN A 20 21.26 3.38 -3.65
C ASN A 20 21.72 2.91 -2.26
N GLU A 21 21.43 1.66 -1.88
CA GLU A 21 21.92 1.11 -0.61
C GLU A 21 23.44 1.04 -0.62
N ARG A 22 24.04 1.47 0.46
CA ARG A 22 25.47 1.32 0.70
C ARG A 22 25.63 0.65 2.05
N PRO A 23 25.91 -0.65 2.07
CA PRO A 23 25.96 -1.42 3.34
C PRO A 23 26.79 -0.77 4.43
N GLU A 24 27.92 -0.17 4.07
CA GLU A 24 28.82 0.51 5.01
C GLU A 24 28.20 1.80 5.60
N ARG A 25 27.08 2.29 5.05
CA ARG A 25 26.43 3.51 5.52
C ARG A 25 25.13 3.26 6.27
N ILE A 26 24.59 2.05 6.24
CA ILE A 26 23.26 1.74 6.81
C ILE A 26 23.17 2.21 8.27
N GLU A 27 24.18 1.89 9.08
CA GLU A 27 24.19 2.25 10.50
C GLU A 27 24.12 3.76 10.70
N LYS A 28 24.89 4.50 9.91
CA LYS A 28 24.91 5.97 9.96
C LYS A 28 23.58 6.57 9.52
N ASP A 29 22.97 6.02 8.46
CA ASP A 29 21.70 6.53 7.95
C ASP A 29 20.55 6.26 8.94
N ILE A 30 20.54 5.07 9.57
CA ILE A 30 19.56 4.74 10.63
C ILE A 30 19.74 5.69 11.82
N ALA A 31 20.99 5.92 12.26
CA ALA A 31 21.27 6.82 13.37
C ALA A 31 20.81 8.25 13.08
N ALA A 32 21.01 8.72 11.84
CA ALA A 32 20.55 10.05 11.42
C ALA A 32 19.02 10.17 11.47
N LEU A 33 18.29 9.13 11.03
CA LEU A 33 16.83 9.12 11.12
C LEU A 33 16.36 9.09 12.58
N ARG A 34 16.99 8.25 13.40
CA ARG A 34 16.63 8.12 14.82
C ARG A 34 16.83 9.46 15.55
N LEU A 35 17.96 10.12 15.27
CA LEU A 35 18.25 11.44 15.84
C LEU A 35 17.20 12.48 15.38
N TRP A 36 16.87 12.48 14.07
CA TRP A 36 15.85 13.41 13.57
C TRP A 36 14.49 13.16 14.24
N ILE A 37 14.05 11.88 14.36
CA ILE A 37 12.79 11.52 15.02
C ILE A 37 12.76 12.06 16.47
N SER A 38 13.88 11.89 17.21
CA SER A 38 13.94 12.35 18.62
C SER A 38 13.83 13.87 18.75
N GLN A 39 14.08 14.61 17.66
CA GLN A 39 13.97 16.08 17.64
C GLN A 39 12.58 16.55 17.20
N GLN A 40 11.63 15.64 16.94
CA GLN A 40 10.29 15.97 16.48
C GLN A 40 9.27 15.77 17.62
N PRO A 41 8.94 16.83 18.40
CA PRO A 41 8.07 16.64 19.57
C PRO A 41 6.66 16.13 19.24
N HIS A 42 6.21 16.39 18.00
CA HIS A 42 4.89 15.97 17.54
C HIS A 42 4.86 14.51 17.04
N LEU A 43 6.02 13.85 16.89
CA LEU A 43 6.08 12.55 16.21
C LEU A 43 6.50 11.45 17.18
N LYS A 44 5.63 10.47 17.35
CA LYS A 44 5.96 9.22 18.04
C LYS A 44 6.03 8.12 16.96
N ALA A 45 7.24 7.67 16.62
CA ALA A 45 7.45 6.68 15.56
C ALA A 45 8.23 5.48 16.10
N ARG A 46 7.96 4.31 15.53
CA ARG A 46 8.75 3.11 15.78
C ARG A 46 10.18 3.36 15.28
N THR A 47 11.19 2.99 16.05
CA THR A 47 12.59 3.29 15.72
C THR A 47 13.49 2.05 15.73
N THR A 48 12.91 0.84 15.59
CA THR A 48 13.73 -0.37 15.43
C THR A 48 14.55 -0.30 14.14
N ASP A 49 15.70 -0.92 14.13
CA ASP A 49 16.61 -0.89 12.97
C ASP A 49 15.92 -1.39 11.70
N GLN A 50 15.21 -2.56 11.79
CA GLN A 50 14.53 -3.13 10.65
C GLN A 50 13.44 -2.19 10.10
N PHE A 51 12.68 -1.55 10.98
CA PHE A 51 11.64 -0.60 10.57
C PHE A 51 12.25 0.57 9.80
N LEU A 52 13.30 1.18 10.35
CA LEU A 52 13.94 2.35 9.74
C LEU A 52 14.61 2.01 8.40
N VAL A 53 15.29 0.84 8.31
CA VAL A 53 15.94 0.45 7.06
C VAL A 53 14.90 0.19 5.95
N ASN A 54 13.73 -0.37 6.29
CA ASN A 54 12.68 -0.59 5.30
C ASN A 54 12.20 0.73 4.68
N PHE A 55 12.05 1.78 5.49
CA PHE A 55 11.68 3.10 4.98
C PHE A 55 12.82 3.74 4.17
N LEU A 56 14.08 3.56 4.59
CA LEU A 56 15.23 4.03 3.80
C LEU A 56 15.25 3.36 2.41
N ARG A 57 15.06 2.04 2.36
CA ARG A 57 15.00 1.25 1.12
C ARG A 57 13.86 1.73 0.23
N GLY A 58 12.66 1.86 0.78
CA GLY A 58 11.49 2.33 0.05
C GLY A 58 11.69 3.72 -0.55
N CYS A 59 12.40 4.59 0.15
CA CYS A 59 12.71 5.96 -0.27
C CYS A 59 14.02 6.08 -1.07
N LYS A 60 14.63 4.96 -1.42
CA LYS A 60 15.92 4.91 -2.15
C LYS A 60 17.02 5.70 -1.42
N TYR A 61 17.04 5.57 -0.10
CA TYR A 61 18.00 6.23 0.80
C TYR A 61 17.96 7.77 0.71
N SER A 62 16.82 8.34 0.30
CA SER A 62 16.58 9.78 0.42
C SER A 62 16.08 10.07 1.84
N LEU A 63 16.94 10.60 2.70
CA LEU A 63 16.58 10.94 4.09
C LEU A 63 15.39 11.90 4.15
N GLU A 64 15.36 12.89 3.25
CA GLU A 64 14.26 13.88 3.23
C GLU A 64 12.91 13.24 2.90
N LYS A 65 12.87 12.33 1.92
CA LYS A 65 11.65 11.58 1.64
C LYS A 65 11.23 10.69 2.80
N THR A 66 12.20 10.02 3.42
CA THR A 66 11.94 9.12 4.54
C THR A 66 11.31 9.86 5.72
N LYS A 67 11.77 11.06 6.02
CA LYS A 67 11.19 11.92 7.05
C LYS A 67 9.72 12.27 6.81
N UNK A 68 9.40 12.26 5.71
CA UNK A 68 8.26 12.70 5.40
C UNK A 68 7.21 11.82 5.40
N ILE A 69 7.45 10.77 5.23
CA ILE A 69 6.40 9.79 4.96
C ILE A 69 5.31 9.75 6.05
N ARG A 70 5.67 9.41 7.27
CA ARG A 70 4.66 9.23 8.33
C ARG A 70 4.07 10.53 8.86
N THR A 71 4.78 11.63 8.67
CA THR A 71 4.29 12.93 9.14
C THR A 71 3.21 13.53 8.25
N LYS A 72 3.17 13.12 6.96
CA LYS A 72 2.21 13.69 6.00
C LYS A 72 0.86 12.98 5.97
N TYR A 73 0.80 11.69 6.27
CA TYR A 73 -0.41 10.88 6.02
C TYR A 73 -0.75 9.95 7.20
N PRO A 74 -0.90 10.50 8.41
CA PRO A 74 -1.12 9.63 9.58
C PRO A 74 -2.42 8.83 9.52
N GLU A 75 -3.46 9.34 8.85
CA GLU A 75 -4.77 8.68 8.79
C GLU A 75 -4.78 7.38 8.00
N TYR A 76 -3.74 7.12 7.20
CA TYR A 76 -3.67 5.88 6.42
C TYR A 76 -2.90 4.77 7.11
N PHE A 77 -2.14 5.10 8.13
CA PHE A 77 -1.50 4.07 8.94
C PHE A 77 -2.49 3.55 9.99
N ILE A 78 -2.38 2.28 10.31
CA ILE A 78 -3.16 1.71 11.40
C ILE A 78 -2.69 2.43 12.66
N GLY A 79 -3.57 3.20 13.25
CA GLY A 79 -3.24 4.08 14.38
C GLY A 79 -4.14 3.83 15.56
N HIS A 80 -4.38 4.88 16.31
CA HIS A 80 -5.16 4.81 17.55
C HIS A 80 -6.52 4.13 17.37
N ASN A 81 -6.96 3.40 18.38
CA ASN A 81 -8.26 2.74 18.48
C ASN A 81 -8.50 1.75 17.35
N VAL A 82 -7.51 0.87 17.09
CA VAL A 82 -7.65 -0.18 16.09
C VAL A 82 -8.50 -1.32 16.66
N ASP A 83 -9.74 -1.40 16.22
CA ASP A 83 -10.58 -2.56 16.52
C ASP A 83 -10.19 -3.69 15.56
N VAL A 84 -9.21 -4.48 15.98
CA VAL A 84 -8.66 -5.58 15.16
C VAL A 84 -9.73 -6.60 14.82
N ASP A 85 -10.64 -6.90 15.76
CA ASP A 85 -11.67 -7.91 15.54
C ASP A 85 -12.69 -7.43 14.48
N LYS A 86 -13.05 -6.14 14.50
CA LYS A 86 -13.88 -5.55 13.46
C LYS A 86 -13.16 -5.59 12.11
N LEU A 87 -11.88 -5.19 12.06
CA LEU A 87 -11.12 -5.19 10.82
C LEU A 87 -10.92 -6.61 10.28
N LEU A 88 -10.76 -7.61 11.15
CA LEU A 88 -10.68 -9.01 10.75
C LEU A 88 -11.98 -9.47 10.10
N THR A 89 -13.13 -9.05 10.64
CA THR A 89 -14.42 -9.37 10.04
C THR A 89 -14.50 -8.85 8.60
N LEU A 90 -14.01 -7.63 8.37
CA LEU A 90 -13.94 -7.05 7.03
C LEU A 90 -12.89 -7.75 6.16
N PHE A 91 -11.74 -8.10 6.74
CA PHE A 91 -10.66 -8.81 6.03
C PHE A 91 -11.13 -10.16 5.49
N ARG A 92 -11.96 -10.88 6.27
CA ARG A 92 -12.54 -12.19 5.89
C ARG A 92 -13.40 -12.11 4.63
N LEU A 93 -13.86 -10.93 4.24
CA LEU A 93 -14.56 -10.75 2.96
C LEU A 93 -13.66 -11.08 1.76
N GLY A 94 -12.33 -11.06 1.98
CA GLY A 94 -11.38 -11.46 0.94
C GLY A 94 -11.14 -10.39 -0.12
N THR A 95 -11.22 -9.13 0.27
CA THR A 95 -11.00 -8.01 -0.65
C THR A 95 -9.55 -7.85 -1.09
N ALA A 96 -8.60 -8.34 -0.29
CA ALA A 96 -7.19 -8.20 -0.63
C ALA A 96 -6.39 -9.38 -0.11
N VAL A 97 -5.36 -9.79 -0.87
CA VAL A 97 -4.43 -10.84 -0.45
C VAL A 97 -3.09 -10.64 -1.19
N TYR A 98 -1.97 -10.85 -0.50
CA TYR A 98 -0.66 -10.97 -1.15
C TYR A 98 -0.34 -12.44 -1.36
N LEU A 99 0.18 -12.76 -2.55
CA LEU A 99 0.50 -14.13 -2.95
C LEU A 99 1.86 -14.55 -2.35
N PRO A 100 2.04 -15.84 -2.03
CA PRO A 100 3.28 -16.31 -1.38
C PRO A 100 4.52 -16.24 -2.27
N ARG A 101 4.40 -16.55 -3.58
CA ARG A 101 5.54 -16.48 -4.49
C ARG A 101 5.55 -15.13 -5.21
N PRO A 102 6.68 -14.39 -5.15
CA PRO A 102 6.81 -13.16 -5.94
C PRO A 102 6.96 -13.47 -7.43
N LEU A 103 6.75 -12.48 -8.28
CA LEU A 103 6.90 -12.66 -9.74
C LEU A 103 8.33 -13.13 -10.06
N ASN A 104 8.43 -14.17 -10.86
CA ASN A 104 9.70 -14.78 -11.29
C ASN A 104 10.56 -15.27 -10.11
N ASP A 105 9.90 -15.58 -8.98
CA ASP A 105 10.47 -16.14 -7.75
C ASP A 105 11.43 -15.22 -6.98
N ASN A 106 11.86 -14.12 -7.58
CA ASN A 106 12.73 -13.11 -6.93
C ASN A 106 12.41 -11.68 -7.38
N GLY A 107 11.21 -11.46 -7.87
CA GLY A 107 10.75 -10.14 -8.35
C GLY A 107 9.76 -9.47 -7.40
N PRO A 108 8.93 -8.57 -7.93
CA PRO A 108 7.94 -7.87 -7.11
C PRO A 108 6.90 -8.82 -6.48
N ARG A 109 6.44 -8.49 -5.28
CA ARG A 109 5.34 -9.20 -4.62
C ARG A 109 4.04 -8.93 -5.38
N ILE A 110 3.21 -9.96 -5.56
CA ILE A 110 1.93 -9.84 -6.24
C ILE A 110 0.82 -9.73 -5.20
N GLY A 111 0.03 -8.65 -5.28
CA GLY A 111 -1.17 -8.46 -4.46
C GLY A 111 -2.41 -8.48 -5.33
N ILE A 112 -3.44 -9.15 -4.88
CA ILE A 112 -4.74 -9.20 -5.55
C ILE A 112 -5.75 -8.40 -4.72
N ILE A 113 -6.51 -7.53 -5.38
CA ILE A 113 -7.56 -6.72 -4.76
C ILE A 113 -8.85 -7.02 -5.51
N ARG A 114 -9.87 -7.49 -4.78
CA ARG A 114 -11.15 -7.94 -5.33
C ARG A 114 -12.24 -6.98 -4.85
N MET A 115 -12.56 -6.02 -5.69
CA MET A 115 -13.44 -4.90 -5.31
C MET A 115 -14.91 -5.27 -5.20
N GLY A 116 -15.36 -6.33 -5.88
CA GLY A 116 -16.78 -6.70 -5.91
C GLY A 116 -17.21 -7.71 -4.86
N VAL A 117 -16.29 -8.17 -3.97
CA VAL A 117 -16.64 -9.23 -3.01
C VAL A 117 -17.35 -8.69 -1.76
N TYR A 118 -17.33 -7.38 -1.52
CA TYR A 118 -18.09 -6.81 -0.39
C TYR A 118 -19.36 -6.14 -0.89
N ASP A 119 -20.35 -6.01 -0.01
CA ASP A 119 -21.59 -5.31 -0.32
C ASP A 119 -21.45 -3.80 -0.04
N PRO A 120 -21.44 -2.94 -1.07
CA PRO A 120 -21.26 -1.50 -0.87
C PRO A 120 -22.45 -0.80 -0.21
N ASP A 121 -23.59 -1.48 -0.07
CA ASP A 121 -24.75 -0.94 0.66
C ASP A 121 -24.61 -1.16 2.17
N ILE A 122 -23.67 -2.06 2.58
CA ILE A 122 -23.39 -2.37 4.00
C ILE A 122 -22.06 -1.77 4.44
N TYR A 123 -21.03 -1.87 3.58
CA TYR A 123 -19.66 -1.48 3.93
C TYR A 123 -19.18 -0.33 3.05
N ASN A 124 -18.39 0.56 3.60
CA ASN A 124 -17.78 1.60 2.79
C ASN A 124 -16.32 1.24 2.46
N PHE A 125 -15.85 1.73 1.33
CA PHE A 125 -14.52 1.41 0.81
C PHE A 125 -13.40 1.81 1.78
N LYS A 126 -13.58 2.88 2.55
CA LYS A 126 -12.57 3.34 3.51
C LYS A 126 -12.31 2.29 4.61
N GLU A 127 -13.39 1.68 5.14
CA GLU A 127 -13.26 0.61 6.15
C GLU A 127 -12.62 -0.64 5.55
N ILE A 128 -13.04 -1.01 4.34
CA ILE A 128 -12.47 -2.16 3.62
C ILE A 128 -10.97 -1.94 3.40
N ASN A 129 -10.58 -0.75 2.98
CA ASN A 129 -9.16 -0.42 2.77
C ASN A 129 -8.36 -0.49 4.07
N ARG A 130 -8.94 -0.06 5.20
CA ARG A 130 -8.27 -0.18 6.52
C ARG A 130 -8.05 -1.64 6.91
N ALA A 131 -9.01 -2.53 6.59
CA ALA A 131 -8.84 -3.97 6.87
C ALA A 131 -7.66 -4.54 6.06
N GLY A 132 -7.53 -4.17 4.78
CA GLY A 132 -6.35 -4.54 3.98
C GLY A 132 -5.04 -3.99 4.54
N GLY A 133 -5.12 -2.87 5.25
CA GLY A 133 -3.97 -2.24 5.90
C GLY A 133 -3.30 -3.12 6.96
N LEU A 134 -4.05 -4.02 7.61
CA LEU A 134 -3.46 -4.99 8.56
C LEU A 134 -2.44 -5.87 7.85
N MET A 135 -2.86 -6.48 6.75
CA MET A 135 -1.98 -7.33 5.93
C MET A 135 -0.80 -6.51 5.37
N GLN A 136 -1.08 -5.32 4.86
CA GLN A 136 -0.04 -4.44 4.31
C GLN A 136 1.02 -4.10 5.36
N GLN A 137 0.63 -3.84 6.61
CA GLN A 137 1.59 -3.53 7.68
C GLN A 137 2.53 -4.71 7.95
N ILE A 138 2.01 -5.95 7.90
CA ILE A 138 2.85 -7.16 8.06
C ILE A 138 3.84 -7.24 6.89
N VAL A 139 3.37 -7.00 5.65
CA VAL A 139 4.25 -6.98 4.47
C VAL A 139 5.36 -5.92 4.65
N LEU A 140 5.02 -4.73 5.12
CA LEU A 140 6.01 -3.67 5.35
C LEU A 140 7.06 -4.08 6.38
N ASN A 141 6.69 -4.91 7.35
CA ASN A 141 7.61 -5.33 8.41
C ASN A 141 8.47 -6.55 8.01
N GLU A 142 7.90 -7.48 7.22
CA GLU A 142 8.49 -8.82 7.05
C GLU A 142 8.93 -9.17 5.63
N ASP A 143 8.40 -8.47 4.61
CA ASP A 143 8.58 -8.90 3.22
C ASP A 143 9.65 -8.06 2.50
N ASP A 144 10.88 -8.58 2.51
CA ASP A 144 12.01 -7.90 1.86
C ASP A 144 11.84 -7.85 0.33
N ASP A 145 11.15 -8.83 -0.30
CA ASP A 145 10.84 -8.77 -1.74
C ASP A 145 9.94 -7.55 -2.04
N ALA A 146 8.89 -7.36 -1.24
CA ALA A 146 7.99 -6.22 -1.44
C ALA A 146 8.71 -4.88 -1.23
N ILE A 147 9.59 -4.79 -0.26
CA ILE A 147 10.34 -3.56 0.03
C ILE A 147 11.36 -3.27 -1.09
N ILE A 148 12.12 -4.28 -1.50
CA ILE A 148 13.27 -4.11 -2.41
C ILE A 148 12.86 -4.19 -3.87
N ASN A 149 12.00 -5.13 -4.23
CA ASN A 149 11.55 -5.29 -5.63
C ASN A 149 10.25 -4.55 -5.93
N GLY A 150 9.50 -4.16 -4.88
CA GLY A 150 8.22 -3.48 -5.03
C GLY A 150 7.06 -4.45 -5.13
N VAL A 151 5.90 -3.91 -5.51
CA VAL A 151 4.65 -4.69 -5.57
C VAL A 151 3.99 -4.50 -6.94
N ILE A 152 3.28 -5.54 -7.37
CA ILE A 152 2.37 -5.51 -8.51
C ILE A 152 0.97 -5.76 -7.95
N HIS A 153 0.00 -4.96 -8.36
CA HIS A 153 -1.39 -5.15 -7.95
C HIS A 153 -2.23 -5.65 -9.11
N ILE A 154 -3.06 -6.65 -8.85
CA ILE A 154 -4.11 -7.11 -9.77
C ILE A 154 -5.43 -6.68 -9.14
N LEU A 155 -6.14 -5.78 -9.80
CA LEU A 155 -7.47 -5.34 -9.38
C LEU A 155 -8.51 -6.13 -10.18
N ASP A 156 -9.12 -7.08 -9.49
CA ASP A 156 -10.22 -7.88 -10.04
C ASP A 156 -11.54 -7.15 -9.80
N LEU A 157 -12.18 -6.76 -10.88
CA LEU A 157 -13.42 -5.98 -10.84
C LEU A 157 -14.68 -6.84 -11.08
N THR A 158 -14.54 -8.17 -10.92
CA THR A 158 -15.68 -9.08 -10.94
C THR A 158 -16.76 -8.58 -9.96
N ASP A 159 -18.00 -8.53 -10.38
CA ASP A 159 -19.17 -8.14 -9.58
C ASP A 159 -19.14 -6.71 -9.03
N VAL A 160 -18.25 -5.87 -9.55
CA VAL A 160 -18.24 -4.44 -9.17
C VAL A 160 -19.50 -3.78 -9.73
N ARG A 161 -20.31 -3.20 -8.83
CA ARG A 161 -21.54 -2.46 -9.14
C ARG A 161 -21.27 -0.95 -9.13
N MET A 162 -22.20 -0.18 -9.68
CA MET A 162 -22.13 1.28 -9.67
C MET A 162 -21.98 1.82 -8.22
N ALA A 163 -22.62 1.17 -7.25
CA ALA A 163 -22.52 1.56 -5.84
C ALA A 163 -21.10 1.49 -5.31
N HIS A 164 -20.27 0.53 -5.75
CA HIS A 164 -18.84 0.51 -5.41
C HIS A 164 -18.12 1.73 -6.01
N MET A 165 -18.43 2.02 -7.28
CA MET A 165 -17.75 3.09 -8.03
C MET A 165 -18.06 4.47 -7.45
N THR A 166 -19.29 4.69 -6.95
CA THR A 166 -19.66 5.97 -6.33
C THR A 166 -18.97 6.22 -5.00
N GLN A 167 -18.51 5.16 -4.32
CA GLN A 167 -17.69 5.31 -3.10
C GLN A 167 -16.29 5.84 -3.42
N MET A 168 -15.82 5.68 -4.68
CA MET A 168 -14.49 6.13 -5.12
C MET A 168 -14.60 7.59 -5.63
N THR A 169 -14.70 8.53 -4.70
CA THR A 169 -14.76 9.95 -5.08
C THR A 169 -13.40 10.41 -5.66
N PRO A 170 -13.37 11.46 -6.50
CA PRO A 170 -12.10 12.00 -7.00
C PRO A 170 -11.13 12.41 -5.90
N SER A 171 -11.64 13.02 -4.83
CA SER A 171 -10.81 13.39 -3.67
C SER A 171 -10.18 12.15 -3.03
N PHE A 172 -10.98 11.10 -2.80
CA PHE A 172 -10.48 9.86 -2.21
C PHE A 172 -9.45 9.18 -3.13
N ALA A 173 -9.74 9.10 -4.44
CA ALA A 173 -8.82 8.51 -5.43
C ALA A 173 -7.48 9.26 -5.44
N LYS A 174 -7.51 10.60 -5.40
CA LYS A 174 -6.31 11.42 -5.34
C LYS A 174 -5.51 11.15 -4.04
N LYS A 175 -6.21 11.09 -2.90
CA LYS A 175 -5.58 10.78 -1.61
C LYS A 175 -4.87 9.42 -1.65
N MET A 176 -5.55 8.40 -2.16
CA MET A 176 -4.99 7.04 -2.27
C MET A 176 -3.76 7.02 -3.18
N THR A 177 -3.83 7.74 -4.31
CA THR A 177 -2.70 7.83 -5.25
C THR A 177 -1.47 8.44 -4.58
N VAL A 178 -1.65 9.58 -3.91
CA VAL A 178 -0.56 10.27 -3.24
C VAL A 178 -0.03 9.43 -2.08
N PHE A 179 -0.91 8.80 -1.32
CA PHE A 179 -0.51 7.91 -0.22
C PHE A 179 0.38 6.76 -0.75
N GLN A 180 -0.04 6.11 -1.82
CA GLN A 180 0.74 5.00 -2.41
C GLN A 180 2.10 5.47 -2.95
N GLU A 181 2.18 6.67 -3.51
CA GLU A 181 3.45 7.19 -4.07
C GLU A 181 4.39 7.76 -3.01
N GLU A 182 3.84 8.41 -1.99
CA GLU A 182 4.64 9.22 -1.08
C GLU A 182 4.72 8.70 0.36
N ALA A 183 3.77 7.85 0.78
CA ALA A 183 3.68 7.46 2.19
C ALA A 183 4.11 6.02 2.48
N LEU A 184 4.09 5.15 1.47
CA LEU A 184 4.46 3.75 1.67
C LEU A 184 5.91 3.49 1.24
N PRO A 185 6.65 2.68 2.00
CA PRO A 185 8.01 2.29 1.59
C PRO A 185 8.01 1.25 0.47
N THR A 186 6.85 0.76 0.01
CA THR A 186 6.75 -0.13 -1.15
C THR A 186 6.53 0.69 -2.43
N ARG A 187 7.05 0.19 -3.53
CA ARG A 187 6.93 0.86 -4.84
C ARG A 187 6.02 0.04 -5.73
N THR A 188 4.88 0.60 -6.17
CA THR A 188 4.02 -0.06 -7.14
C THR A 188 4.72 -0.11 -8.50
N LYS A 189 5.00 -1.31 -8.99
CA LYS A 189 5.67 -1.55 -10.29
C LYS A 189 4.65 -1.60 -11.43
N ALA A 190 3.47 -2.16 -11.17
CA ALA A 190 2.38 -2.25 -12.15
C ALA A 190 1.04 -2.42 -11.43
N THR A 191 -0.03 -2.00 -12.08
CA THR A 191 -1.41 -2.27 -11.67
C THR A 191 -2.18 -2.82 -12.87
N HIS A 192 -2.71 -4.01 -12.71
CA HIS A 192 -3.43 -4.75 -13.75
C HIS A 192 -4.91 -4.80 -13.41
N PHE A 193 -5.75 -4.32 -14.32
CA PHE A 193 -7.22 -4.35 -14.15
C PHE A 193 -7.78 -5.49 -14.96
N ILE A 194 -8.48 -6.41 -14.31
CA ILE A 194 -9.11 -7.57 -14.94
C ILE A 194 -10.62 -7.58 -14.66
N ASN A 195 -11.37 -8.29 -15.48
CA ASN A 195 -12.83 -8.44 -15.35
C ASN A 195 -13.52 -7.08 -15.25
N THR A 196 -13.11 -6.14 -16.11
CA THR A 196 -13.62 -4.77 -16.06
C THR A 196 -15.09 -4.71 -16.51
N PRO A 197 -15.97 -4.11 -15.69
CA PRO A 197 -17.39 -4.02 -16.06
C PRO A 197 -17.63 -3.00 -17.17
N ALA A 198 -18.81 -3.06 -17.78
CA ALA A 198 -19.23 -2.06 -18.76
C ALA A 198 -19.16 -0.65 -18.14
N GLY A 199 -18.63 0.30 -18.90
CA GLY A 199 -18.45 1.68 -18.42
C GLY A 199 -17.16 1.93 -17.67
N PHE A 200 -16.36 0.90 -17.38
CA PHE A 200 -15.09 1.04 -16.67
C PHE A 200 -14.17 2.08 -17.34
N GLU A 201 -14.05 2.03 -18.66
CA GLU A 201 -13.17 2.94 -19.41
C GLU A 201 -13.51 4.42 -19.17
N LYS A 202 -14.79 4.74 -19.07
CA LYS A 202 -15.24 6.11 -18.83
C LYS A 202 -14.76 6.60 -17.46
N VAL A 203 -14.95 5.79 -16.43
CA VAL A 203 -14.52 6.09 -15.06
C VAL A 203 -12.98 6.14 -14.99
N PHE A 204 -12.32 5.15 -15.57
CA PHE A 204 -10.86 5.06 -15.60
C PHE A 204 -10.24 6.31 -16.24
N ASN A 205 -10.79 6.76 -17.38
CA ASN A 205 -10.27 7.94 -18.08
C ASN A 205 -10.54 9.24 -17.33
N MET A 206 -11.51 9.26 -16.41
CA MET A 206 -11.73 10.40 -15.53
C MET A 206 -10.65 10.49 -14.44
N PHE A 207 -10.21 9.35 -13.91
CA PHE A 207 -9.23 9.31 -12.82
C PHE A 207 -7.76 9.33 -13.33
N LYS A 208 -7.50 8.74 -14.48
CA LYS A 208 -6.15 8.59 -15.02
C LYS A 208 -5.35 9.91 -15.06
N PRO A 209 -5.93 11.04 -15.50
CA PRO A 209 -5.18 12.31 -15.51
C PRO A 209 -4.77 12.85 -14.13
N MET A 210 -5.39 12.34 -13.06
CA MET A 210 -5.04 12.75 -11.69
C MET A 210 -3.75 12.08 -11.21
N MET A 211 -3.27 11.07 -11.93
CA MET A 211 -2.09 10.30 -11.60
C MET A 211 -0.85 10.88 -12.28
N SER A 212 0.32 10.69 -11.69
CA SER A 212 1.58 11.08 -12.31
C SER A 212 1.80 10.31 -13.64
N LYS A 213 2.56 10.88 -14.57
CA LYS A 213 2.91 10.21 -15.83
C LYS A 213 3.53 8.83 -15.59
N LYS A 214 4.34 8.73 -14.57
CA LYS A 214 4.97 7.46 -14.16
C LYS A 214 3.94 6.43 -13.75
N GLN A 215 2.93 6.82 -12.96
CA GLN A 215 1.83 5.91 -12.59
C GLN A 215 1.01 5.51 -13.79
N GLN A 216 0.64 6.47 -14.65
CA GLN A 216 -0.14 6.19 -15.85
C GLN A 216 0.53 5.09 -16.71
N GLY A 217 1.86 5.13 -16.82
CA GLY A 217 2.64 4.14 -17.58
C GLY A 217 2.68 2.75 -16.94
N ARG A 218 2.21 2.61 -15.70
CA ARG A 218 2.19 1.35 -14.96
C ARG A 218 0.80 0.73 -14.89
N LEU A 219 -0.20 1.33 -15.55
CA LEU A 219 -1.58 0.85 -15.54
C LEU A 219 -1.81 -0.01 -16.79
N HIS A 220 -2.31 -1.22 -16.60
CA HIS A 220 -2.57 -2.18 -17.65
C HIS A 220 -4.02 -2.66 -17.54
N VAL A 221 -4.83 -2.40 -18.57
CA VAL A 221 -6.23 -2.81 -18.60
C VAL A 221 -6.36 -4.03 -19.51
N HIS A 222 -6.79 -5.14 -18.96
CA HIS A 222 -6.93 -6.43 -19.66
C HIS A 222 -8.40 -6.76 -20.00
N GLY A 223 -9.35 -6.12 -19.30
CA GLY A 223 -10.75 -6.49 -19.44
C GLY A 223 -10.97 -7.93 -19.04
N ASN A 224 -11.59 -8.71 -19.91
CA ASN A 224 -11.81 -10.13 -19.68
C ASN A 224 -10.79 -11.01 -20.42
N ASN A 225 -9.72 -10.41 -20.95
CA ASN A 225 -8.71 -11.14 -21.73
C ASN A 225 -7.50 -11.50 -20.86
N PHE A 226 -7.57 -12.67 -20.23
CA PHE A 226 -6.49 -13.15 -19.35
C PHE A 226 -5.19 -13.46 -20.11
N GLU A 227 -5.25 -13.72 -21.42
CA GLU A 227 -4.03 -13.95 -22.20
C GLU A 227 -3.09 -12.74 -22.18
N THR A 228 -3.64 -11.53 -22.14
CA THR A 228 -2.83 -10.33 -22.06
C THR A 228 -2.21 -10.14 -20.67
N LEU A 229 -2.90 -10.62 -19.62
CA LEU A 229 -2.35 -10.65 -18.25
C LEU A 229 -1.19 -11.67 -18.18
N TYR A 230 -1.40 -12.89 -18.72
CA TYR A 230 -0.41 -13.98 -18.64
C TYR A 230 0.90 -13.62 -19.35
N LYS A 231 0.88 -12.73 -20.34
CA LYS A 231 2.09 -12.23 -20.99
C LYS A 231 2.97 -11.40 -20.05
N GLN A 232 2.38 -10.78 -19.03
CA GLN A 232 3.09 -9.93 -18.07
C GLN A 232 3.30 -10.63 -16.74
N ILE A 233 2.34 -11.45 -16.32
CA ILE A 233 2.41 -12.27 -15.10
C ILE A 233 2.13 -13.71 -15.51
N PRO A 234 3.17 -14.53 -15.73
CA PRO A 234 2.95 -15.92 -16.16
C PRO A 234 1.99 -16.64 -15.22
N GLN A 235 1.10 -17.43 -15.81
CA GLN A 235 -0.05 -18.04 -15.14
C GLN A 235 0.35 -18.77 -13.83
N LYS A 236 1.48 -19.44 -13.81
CA LYS A 236 1.96 -20.18 -12.63
C LYS A 236 2.15 -19.31 -11.37
N TYR A 237 2.26 -17.99 -11.53
CA TYR A 237 2.39 -17.05 -10.39
C TYR A 237 1.05 -16.53 -9.89
N LEU A 238 -0.06 -16.93 -10.52
CA LEU A 238 -1.40 -16.56 -10.11
C LEU A 238 -2.01 -17.67 -9.23
N PRO A 239 -3.02 -17.37 -8.42
CA PRO A 239 -3.70 -18.42 -7.65
C PRO A 239 -4.57 -19.29 -8.56
N ILE A 240 -5.02 -20.43 -8.03
CA ILE A 240 -5.77 -21.42 -8.78
C ILE A 240 -7.07 -20.84 -9.38
N GLU A 241 -7.68 -19.86 -8.72
CA GLU A 241 -8.90 -19.21 -9.22
C GLU A 241 -8.65 -18.43 -10.52
N TYR A 242 -7.40 -18.08 -10.80
CA TYR A 242 -7.00 -17.43 -12.06
C TYR A 242 -6.15 -18.38 -12.91
N GLY A 243 -6.32 -19.69 -12.71
CA GLY A 243 -5.69 -20.73 -13.51
C GLY A 243 -4.22 -21.03 -13.17
N GLY A 244 -3.72 -20.54 -12.05
CA GLY A 244 -2.31 -20.67 -11.68
C GLY A 244 -2.02 -21.72 -10.60
N GLU A 245 -0.84 -21.57 -9.96
CA GLU A 245 -0.32 -22.54 -8.99
C GLU A 245 0.18 -21.84 -7.71
N ASN A 246 -0.14 -20.57 -7.51
CA ASN A 246 0.38 -19.75 -6.40
C ASN A 246 -0.62 -19.65 -5.25
N GLY A 247 -1.16 -20.78 -4.82
CA GLY A 247 -2.10 -20.90 -3.71
C GLY A 247 -3.55 -20.76 -4.14
N SER A 248 -4.46 -20.94 -3.21
CA SER A 248 -5.89 -20.70 -3.35
C SER A 248 -6.27 -19.45 -2.58
N LEU A 249 -7.10 -18.59 -3.16
CA LEU A 249 -7.52 -17.35 -2.49
C LEU A 249 -8.16 -17.65 -1.13
N THR A 250 -8.98 -18.71 -1.06
CA THR A 250 -9.64 -19.09 0.20
C THR A 250 -8.61 -19.47 1.27
N GLU A 251 -7.62 -20.27 0.91
CA GLU A 251 -6.56 -20.70 1.84
C GLU A 251 -5.67 -19.52 2.23
N LEU A 252 -5.30 -18.68 1.25
CA LEU A 252 -4.44 -17.52 1.50
C LEU A 252 -5.11 -16.50 2.43
N ILE A 253 -6.42 -16.27 2.27
CA ILE A 253 -7.15 -15.36 3.18
C ILE A 253 -7.08 -15.89 4.61
N LYS A 254 -7.25 -17.20 4.80
CA LYS A 254 -7.17 -17.83 6.11
C LYS A 254 -5.75 -17.74 6.69
N GLU A 255 -4.72 -18.02 5.89
CA GLU A 255 -3.33 -17.89 6.32
C GLU A 255 -3.00 -16.45 6.75
N TRP A 256 -3.46 -15.47 5.98
CA TRP A 256 -3.27 -14.07 6.33
C TRP A 256 -4.02 -13.68 7.59
N GLU A 257 -5.23 -14.21 7.79
CA GLU A 257 -5.98 -14.00 9.04
C GLU A 257 -5.18 -14.51 10.25
N GLU A 258 -4.61 -15.71 10.14
CA GLU A 258 -3.78 -16.30 11.21
C GLU A 258 -2.56 -15.43 11.50
N ARG A 259 -1.91 -14.88 10.45
CA ARG A 259 -0.78 -13.96 10.62
C ARG A 259 -1.20 -12.65 11.30
N ILE A 260 -2.36 -12.09 10.90
CA ILE A 260 -2.90 -10.87 11.51
C ILE A 260 -3.17 -11.09 13.00
N LEU A 261 -3.74 -12.25 13.35
CA LEU A 261 -4.00 -12.63 14.77
C LEU A 261 -2.69 -12.79 15.55
N ALA A 262 -1.67 -13.40 14.93
CA ALA A 262 -0.36 -13.56 15.56
C ALA A 262 0.31 -12.20 15.84
N TYR A 263 -0.06 -11.15 15.11
CA TYR A 263 0.45 -9.80 15.26
C TYR A 263 -0.31 -8.99 16.34
N ARG A 264 -1.17 -9.62 17.15
CA ARG A 264 -2.03 -8.90 18.11
C ARG A 264 -1.23 -7.96 19.03
N ASN A 265 -0.09 -8.41 19.54
CA ASN A 265 0.77 -7.56 20.40
C ASN A 265 1.32 -6.35 19.63
N TYR A 266 1.65 -6.52 18.36
CA TYR A 266 2.10 -5.44 17.50
C TYR A 266 1.02 -4.37 17.34
N TRP A 267 -0.25 -4.80 17.15
CA TRP A 267 -1.35 -3.85 17.01
C TRP A 267 -1.56 -3.02 18.29
N VAL A 268 -1.48 -3.68 19.45
CA VAL A 268 -1.58 -2.97 20.74
C VAL A 268 -0.44 -1.95 20.88
N GLU A 269 0.78 -2.36 20.52
CA GLU A 269 1.94 -1.45 20.58
C GLU A 269 1.82 -0.29 19.58
N GLU A 270 1.23 -0.54 18.40
CA GLU A 270 1.09 0.48 17.35
C GLU A 270 0.22 1.66 17.82
N GLU A 271 -0.65 1.48 18.81
CA GLU A 271 -1.43 2.56 19.42
C GLU A 271 -0.57 3.64 20.07
N ASN A 272 0.68 3.31 20.42
CA ASN A 272 1.59 4.29 21.02
C ASN A 272 2.26 5.21 19.99
N TYR A 273 2.09 4.92 18.70
CA TYR A 273 2.76 5.64 17.61
C TYR A 273 1.76 6.51 16.85
N GLY A 274 2.22 7.67 16.39
CA GLY A 274 1.36 8.59 15.66
C GLY A 274 1.93 10.00 15.69
N THR A 275 1.05 10.98 15.42
CA THR A 275 1.42 12.38 15.47
C THR A 275 0.48 13.14 16.42
N ASP A 276 1.05 14.05 17.21
CA ASP A 276 0.29 15.03 17.99
C ASP A 276 0.49 16.38 17.32
N GLU A 277 -0.47 16.77 16.49
CA GLU A 277 -0.36 18.00 15.69
C GLU A 277 -0.29 19.27 16.56
N SER A 278 -0.75 19.22 17.81
CA SER A 278 -0.64 20.37 18.71
C SER A 278 0.83 20.70 19.08
N LEU A 279 1.69 19.70 18.98
CA LEU A 279 3.12 19.83 19.28
C LEU A 279 3.97 20.10 18.04
N ARG A 280 3.38 20.15 16.84
CA ARG A 280 4.14 20.32 15.60
C ARG A 280 4.79 21.70 15.54
N PRO A 281 6.11 21.78 15.33
CA PRO A 281 6.74 23.09 15.11
C PRO A 281 6.23 23.72 13.82
N GLY A 282 5.80 24.98 13.90
CA GLY A 282 5.27 25.71 12.75
C GLY A 282 3.75 25.55 12.60
N LYS A 283 3.26 25.65 11.38
CA LYS A 283 1.81 25.51 11.13
C LYS A 283 1.40 24.04 11.10
N PRO A 284 0.23 23.71 11.65
CA PRO A 284 -0.32 22.36 11.49
C PRO A 284 -0.42 21.99 10.00
N VAL A 285 -0.27 20.72 9.71
CA VAL A 285 -0.46 20.23 8.34
C VAL A 285 -1.95 20.29 8.01
N ASP A 286 -2.30 21.05 6.99
CA ASP A 286 -3.66 21.09 6.46
C ASP A 286 -3.87 19.91 5.54
N PHE A 287 -4.34 18.80 6.10
CA PHE A 287 -4.57 17.56 5.34
C PHE A 287 -5.70 17.72 4.31
N GLU A 288 -6.67 18.61 4.57
CA GLU A 288 -7.76 18.86 3.61
C GLU A 288 -7.27 19.75 2.47
N GLY A 289 -6.52 20.81 2.76
CA GLY A 289 -5.97 21.72 1.76
C GLY A 289 -4.89 21.06 0.89
N LEU A 290 -4.16 20.06 1.41
CA LEU A 290 -3.14 19.34 0.62
C LEU A 290 -3.72 18.70 -0.65
N PHE A 291 -5.02 18.41 -0.68
CA PHE A 291 -5.65 17.74 -1.82
C PHE A 291 -6.41 18.71 -2.75
N GLY A 292 -6.42 20.02 -2.43
CA GLY A 292 -6.76 21.11 -3.35
C GLY A 292 -8.13 21.05 -4.03
N MET A 293 -9.12 20.41 -3.39
CA MET A 293 -10.43 20.24 -4.02
C MET A 293 -11.55 21.01 -3.31
N GLU A 294 -11.25 21.76 -2.25
CA GLU A 294 -12.23 22.66 -1.66
C GLU A 294 -12.34 23.90 -2.53
N GLY A 295 -13.37 23.97 -3.35
CA GLY A 295 -13.69 25.18 -4.10
C GLY A 295 -13.96 25.02 -5.58
N SER A 296 -13.57 23.90 -6.22
CA SER A 296 -13.76 23.78 -7.66
C SER A 296 -15.13 23.25 -8.08
N PHE A 297 -15.96 22.77 -7.14
CA PHE A 297 -17.32 22.27 -7.46
C PHE A 297 -18.44 23.29 -7.20
N ARG A 298 -18.13 24.48 -6.69
CA ARG A 298 -19.15 25.51 -6.42
C ARG A 298 -19.55 26.36 -7.63
N GLN A 299 -18.98 26.11 -8.81
CA GLN A 299 -19.27 26.90 -10.02
C GLN A 299 -19.67 26.05 -11.23
N LEU A 300 -20.48 25.02 -10.99
CA LEU A 300 -21.28 24.46 -12.08
C LEU A 300 -22.70 24.96 -11.90
N ASN A 301 -22.91 26.19 -12.28
CA ASN A 301 -24.28 26.65 -12.56
C ASN A 301 -24.69 25.94 -13.85
N VAL A 302 -25.64 25.05 -13.73
CA VAL A 302 -26.32 24.47 -14.86
C VAL A 302 -27.47 25.42 -15.18
N ASP A 303 -27.29 26.30 -16.17
CA ASP A 303 -28.38 27.01 -16.84
C ASP A 303 -28.98 26.10 -17.92
#